data_537e985dde2178dd163d930e7b5fc688
#
_entry.id   537e985dde2178dd163d930e7b5fc688
#
_cell.length_a   1.000
_cell.length_b   1.000
_cell.length_c   1.000
_cell.angle_alpha   90.00
_cell.angle_beta   90.00
_cell.angle_gamma   90.00
#
_symmetry.space_group_name_H-M   'P 1'
#
loop_
_entity.id
_entity.type
_entity.pdbx_description
1 polymer ?
#
loop_
_entity_poly.entity_id
_entity_poly.type
_entity_poly.pdbx_seq_one_letter_code
_entity_poly.pdbx_strand_id
1 'polypeptide(L)'
;MNPATHLYKTSVLAIRTAALAAALFVTTSAPARTAHTANPKEGGGNAPAQSDPDILRYNNPGLTVDLGVGLWGIPLPVDYDGDGLKDLLVSCPDRPYKGLYFFKNIGTPRHPRFAAAERISEKGMNNIRLSEADGKPYVLSKNFEYPDFFKAPYAKKRRLHYEGEELGATYNKSRSNMWSYADWDGDGDKDIVVGIDTWDDYGWDNAFDSLGRWTRGPLHGYVYLLENTGRGYVNRGKVEAAGAPIDVYGAPNPCIADFDGDGDPDLICGEFVDGLTWFENVGTRTEPRFAAGRPLANKHGEIRLHLEMIVPVVSDFDGDGHPDLIVGDEDGRVA
;
A
#
# COMPACT_ATOMS: atom_id res chain seq x y z
N MET A 1 -28.71 15.08 -12.84
CA MET A 1 -27.71 14.00 -12.92
C MET A 1 -26.37 14.64 -13.23
N ASN A 2 -25.39 14.47 -12.34
CA ASN A 2 -24.10 15.18 -12.42
C ASN A 2 -23.18 14.42 -13.37
N PRO A 3 -22.58 15.03 -14.41
CA PRO A 3 -21.73 14.33 -15.39
C PRO A 3 -20.49 13.64 -14.79
N ALA A 4 -20.04 14.07 -13.60
CA ALA A 4 -18.93 13.43 -12.91
C ALA A 4 -19.21 11.97 -12.46
N THR A 5 -20.47 11.63 -12.21
CA THR A 5 -20.88 10.27 -11.80
C THR A 5 -20.90 9.27 -12.96
N HIS A 6 -20.96 9.75 -14.18
CA HIS A 6 -21.00 8.86 -15.35
C HIS A 6 -19.60 8.45 -15.81
N LEU A 7 -18.61 9.34 -15.66
CA LEU A 7 -17.20 9.06 -15.97
C LEU A 7 -16.57 8.04 -15.00
N TYR A 8 -17.00 8.06 -13.73
CA TYR A 8 -16.49 7.11 -12.74
C TYR A 8 -16.92 5.65 -12.98
N LYS A 9 -18.16 5.47 -13.49
CA LYS A 9 -18.68 4.12 -13.80
C LYS A 9 -17.97 3.43 -14.98
N THR A 10 -17.54 4.22 -15.96
CA THR A 10 -16.83 3.69 -17.13
C THR A 10 -15.37 3.35 -16.81
N SER A 11 -14.74 4.12 -15.93
CA SER A 11 -13.32 3.95 -15.61
C SER A 11 -13.02 2.67 -14.81
N VAL A 12 -13.87 2.32 -13.85
CA VAL A 12 -13.67 1.10 -13.03
C VAL A 12 -13.88 -0.16 -13.88
N LEU A 13 -14.82 -0.15 -14.83
CA LEU A 13 -15.06 -1.31 -15.69
C LEU A 13 -13.91 -1.52 -16.70
N ALA A 14 -13.35 -0.44 -17.23
CA ALA A 14 -12.24 -0.49 -18.17
C ALA A 14 -10.93 -1.05 -17.53
N ILE A 15 -10.69 -0.70 -16.26
CA ILE A 15 -9.51 -1.19 -15.54
C ILE A 15 -9.59 -2.69 -15.26
N ARG A 16 -10.78 -3.21 -14.92
CA ARG A 16 -10.96 -4.67 -14.77
C ARG A 16 -10.67 -5.42 -16.06
N THR A 17 -11.01 -4.84 -17.20
CA THR A 17 -10.74 -5.47 -18.50
C THR A 17 -9.26 -5.39 -18.89
N ALA A 18 -8.57 -4.30 -18.57
CA ALA A 18 -7.16 -4.13 -18.89
C ALA A 18 -6.25 -4.99 -17.99
N ALA A 19 -6.54 -5.06 -16.70
CA ALA A 19 -5.78 -5.91 -15.76
C ALA A 19 -5.98 -7.41 -16.07
N LEU A 20 -7.21 -7.82 -16.36
CA LEU A 20 -7.49 -9.20 -16.78
C LEU A 20 -6.78 -9.57 -18.09
N ALA A 21 -6.66 -8.63 -19.04
CA ALA A 21 -5.96 -8.86 -20.30
C ALA A 21 -4.43 -8.98 -20.09
N ALA A 22 -3.83 -8.21 -19.19
CA ALA A 22 -2.42 -8.33 -18.86
C ALA A 22 -2.10 -9.67 -18.18
N ALA A 23 -2.95 -10.13 -17.27
CA ALA A 23 -2.81 -11.45 -16.63
C ALA A 23 -3.00 -12.61 -17.62
N LEU A 24 -3.88 -12.50 -18.60
CA LEU A 24 -4.08 -13.55 -19.63
C LEU A 24 -2.91 -13.68 -20.61
N PHE A 25 -2.17 -12.58 -20.88
CA PHE A 25 -1.06 -12.63 -21.85
C PHE A 25 0.21 -13.28 -21.29
N VAL A 26 0.39 -13.35 -19.98
CA VAL A 26 1.53 -14.04 -19.36
C VAL A 26 1.36 -15.57 -19.39
N THR A 27 0.13 -16.09 -19.58
CA THR A 27 -0.14 -17.54 -19.53
C THR A 27 -0.15 -18.25 -20.89
N THR A 28 0.03 -17.57 -22.03
CA THR A 28 -0.14 -18.19 -23.36
C THR A 28 1.16 -18.64 -24.07
N SER A 29 2.31 -18.68 -23.40
CA SER A 29 3.55 -19.16 -24.00
C SER A 29 4.09 -20.49 -23.44
N ALA A 30 3.22 -21.43 -23.03
CA ALA A 30 3.63 -22.81 -22.76
C ALA A 30 3.09 -23.75 -23.84
N PRO A 31 3.94 -24.59 -24.45
CA PRO A 31 3.50 -25.56 -25.48
C PRO A 31 2.65 -26.66 -24.85
N ALA A 32 1.60 -27.06 -25.57
CA ALA A 32 0.73 -28.16 -25.20
C ALA A 32 1.51 -29.44 -24.88
N ARG A 33 1.40 -29.92 -23.65
CA ARG A 33 1.88 -31.25 -23.27
C ARG A 33 0.74 -32.24 -23.40
N THR A 34 0.95 -33.20 -24.28
CA THR A 34 0.19 -34.45 -24.42
C THR A 34 0.13 -35.19 -23.08
N ALA A 35 -1.04 -35.67 -22.72
CA ALA A 35 -1.28 -36.50 -21.56
C ALA A 35 -0.52 -37.83 -21.70
N HIS A 36 0.43 -38.09 -20.83
CA HIS A 36 0.94 -39.41 -20.56
C HIS A 36 0.62 -39.80 -19.12
N THR A 37 -0.18 -40.82 -18.97
CA THR A 37 -0.36 -41.57 -17.73
C THR A 37 0.95 -42.24 -17.33
N ALA A 38 1.50 -41.89 -16.20
CA ALA A 38 2.60 -42.64 -15.56
C ALA A 38 2.40 -42.69 -14.04
N ASN A 39 2.60 -43.88 -13.54
CA ASN A 39 2.56 -44.37 -12.18
C ASN A 39 3.51 -43.61 -11.22
N PRO A 40 3.21 -43.51 -9.91
CA PRO A 40 3.99 -42.77 -8.95
C PRO A 40 5.21 -43.58 -8.48
N LYS A 41 6.43 -43.04 -8.64
CA LYS A 41 7.60 -43.34 -7.80
C LYS A 41 8.45 -42.11 -7.58
N GLU A 42 8.48 -41.70 -6.32
CA GLU A 42 9.54 -41.11 -5.51
C GLU A 42 10.62 -40.24 -6.17
N GLY A 43 10.69 -38.97 -5.76
CA GLY A 43 11.78 -38.05 -6.06
C GLY A 43 11.37 -36.64 -5.66
N GLY A 44 11.30 -36.37 -4.35
CA GLY A 44 10.86 -35.07 -3.81
C GLY A 44 11.91 -33.99 -4.09
N GLY A 45 11.50 -32.99 -4.81
CA GLY A 45 12.02 -31.66 -4.76
C GLY A 45 10.82 -30.75 -4.53
N ASN A 46 10.54 -30.45 -3.27
CA ASN A 46 9.54 -29.46 -2.93
C ASN A 46 10.04 -28.11 -3.47
N ALA A 47 9.31 -27.55 -4.45
CA ALA A 47 9.34 -26.12 -4.64
C ALA A 47 8.94 -25.50 -3.28
N PRO A 48 9.63 -24.43 -2.80
CA PRO A 48 9.25 -23.78 -1.55
C PRO A 48 7.79 -23.38 -1.68
N ALA A 49 6.96 -23.83 -0.74
CA ALA A 49 5.58 -23.40 -0.66
C ALA A 49 5.62 -21.89 -0.42
N GLN A 50 4.98 -21.13 -1.31
CA GLN A 50 4.68 -19.72 -1.03
C GLN A 50 3.98 -19.69 0.33
N SER A 51 4.55 -18.95 1.29
CA SER A 51 3.85 -18.70 2.53
C SER A 51 2.72 -17.73 2.21
N ASP A 52 1.50 -18.19 2.31
CA ASP A 52 0.39 -17.26 2.34
C ASP A 52 0.62 -16.26 3.47
N PRO A 53 0.50 -14.95 3.22
CA PRO A 53 0.53 -13.97 4.29
C PRO A 53 -0.58 -14.31 5.31
N ASP A 54 -0.33 -14.06 6.58
CA ASP A 54 -1.32 -14.27 7.62
C ASP A 54 -2.48 -13.28 7.43
N ILE A 55 -3.58 -13.77 6.87
CA ILE A 55 -4.79 -12.97 6.65
C ILE A 55 -5.47 -12.74 7.99
N LEU A 56 -5.73 -11.48 8.33
CA LEU A 56 -6.50 -11.11 9.52
C LEU A 56 -7.93 -11.65 9.43
N ARG A 57 -8.45 -12.22 10.50
CA ARG A 57 -9.71 -12.97 10.49
C ARG A 57 -10.67 -12.50 11.57
N TYR A 58 -11.96 -12.65 11.31
CA TYR A 58 -12.99 -12.52 12.34
C TYR A 58 -12.82 -13.57 13.43
N ASN A 59 -13.19 -13.17 14.65
CA ASN A 59 -13.29 -14.11 15.76
C ASN A 59 -14.49 -15.05 15.60
N ASN A 60 -14.46 -15.88 14.57
CA ASN A 60 -15.54 -16.83 14.29
C ASN A 60 -14.92 -18.23 14.13
N PRO A 61 -14.98 -19.08 15.18
CA PRO A 61 -14.33 -20.38 15.16
C PRO A 61 -14.82 -21.24 13.98
N GLY A 62 -13.86 -21.75 13.21
CA GLY A 62 -14.13 -22.64 12.08
C GLY A 62 -14.56 -21.93 10.79
N LEU A 63 -14.71 -20.60 10.79
CA LEU A 63 -15.03 -19.83 9.61
C LEU A 63 -13.82 -18.98 9.22
N THR A 64 -13.27 -19.20 8.04
CA THR A 64 -12.28 -18.32 7.42
C THR A 64 -13.02 -17.25 6.65
N VAL A 65 -13.00 -16.01 7.13
CA VAL A 65 -13.63 -14.87 6.49
C VAL A 65 -12.63 -13.74 6.43
N ASP A 66 -12.48 -13.13 5.26
CA ASP A 66 -11.71 -11.91 5.13
C ASP A 66 -12.39 -10.79 5.93
N LEU A 67 -11.63 -9.82 6.43
CA LEU A 67 -12.20 -8.65 7.10
C LEU A 67 -13.07 -7.80 6.17
N GLY A 68 -13.03 -8.03 4.90
CA GLY A 68 -13.59 -7.35 3.76
C GLY A 68 -14.63 -6.27 4.04
N VAL A 69 -14.36 -5.07 3.60
CA VAL A 69 -15.24 -3.92 3.79
C VAL A 69 -15.83 -3.40 2.48
N GLY A 70 -15.28 -3.75 1.38
CA GLY A 70 -15.58 -3.28 0.04
C GLY A 70 -14.29 -2.96 -0.70
N LEU A 71 -14.41 -2.49 -1.92
CA LEU A 71 -13.24 -2.28 -2.76
C LEU A 71 -12.27 -1.25 -2.17
N TRP A 72 -11.00 -1.60 -2.26
CA TRP A 72 -9.85 -0.79 -1.88
C TRP A 72 -9.78 -0.51 -0.37
N GLY A 73 -9.55 -1.54 0.40
CA GLY A 73 -9.35 -1.44 1.85
C GLY A 73 -8.02 -0.78 2.20
N ILE A 74 -8.05 0.35 2.90
CA ILE A 74 -6.86 1.05 3.39
C ILE A 74 -6.79 0.87 4.89
N PRO A 75 -5.82 0.07 5.40
CA PRO A 75 -5.69 -0.21 6.82
C PRO A 75 -5.10 0.98 7.57
N LEU A 76 -5.59 1.20 8.79
CA LEU A 76 -5.11 2.20 9.74
C LEU A 76 -5.03 1.53 11.12
N PRO A 77 -3.95 0.79 11.40
CA PRO A 77 -3.76 0.09 12.69
C PRO A 77 -3.52 1.08 13.82
N VAL A 78 -4.35 1.06 14.86
CA VAL A 78 -4.28 1.98 16.01
C VAL A 78 -5.03 1.41 17.20
N ASP A 79 -4.60 1.68 18.42
CA ASP A 79 -5.43 1.49 19.62
C ASP A 79 -6.55 2.53 19.61
N TYR A 80 -7.70 2.15 19.05
CA TYR A 80 -8.80 3.07 18.80
C TYR A 80 -9.68 3.29 20.03
N ASP A 81 -9.89 2.27 20.83
CA ASP A 81 -10.74 2.35 22.02
C ASP A 81 -9.97 2.57 23.33
N GLY A 82 -8.63 2.60 23.28
CA GLY A 82 -7.77 2.91 24.42
C GLY A 82 -7.57 1.74 25.37
N ASP A 83 -7.76 0.49 24.93
CA ASP A 83 -7.60 -0.69 25.79
C ASP A 83 -6.15 -1.24 25.82
N GLY A 84 -5.26 -0.65 25.05
CA GLY A 84 -3.82 -0.99 24.98
C GLY A 84 -3.51 -2.04 23.91
N LEU A 85 -4.47 -2.53 23.15
CA LEU A 85 -4.28 -3.38 22.00
C LEU A 85 -4.43 -2.55 20.71
N LYS A 86 -3.61 -2.83 19.71
CA LYS A 86 -3.86 -2.25 18.39
C LYS A 86 -5.10 -2.91 17.77
N ASP A 87 -6.05 -2.07 17.43
CA ASP A 87 -7.21 -2.39 16.63
C ASP A 87 -6.93 -2.15 15.15
N LEU A 88 -7.90 -2.40 14.30
CA LEU A 88 -7.83 -2.08 12.89
C LEU A 88 -8.98 -1.18 12.49
N LEU A 89 -8.67 0.03 12.02
CA LEU A 89 -9.59 0.80 11.21
C LEU A 89 -9.30 0.50 9.73
N VAL A 90 -10.36 0.42 8.91
CA VAL A 90 -10.24 0.26 7.46
C VAL A 90 -11.05 1.32 6.75
N SER A 91 -10.38 2.17 5.98
CA SER A 91 -11.04 3.14 5.11
C SER A 91 -11.32 2.49 3.77
N CYS A 92 -12.59 2.40 3.41
CA CYS A 92 -13.06 1.89 2.12
C CYS A 92 -13.70 3.01 1.32
N PRO A 93 -13.08 3.47 0.23
CA PRO A 93 -13.59 4.58 -0.56
C PRO A 93 -14.70 4.20 -1.53
N ASP A 94 -14.84 2.91 -1.88
CA ASP A 94 -15.68 2.46 -2.99
C ASP A 94 -16.69 1.39 -2.58
N ARG A 95 -17.37 0.87 -3.56
CA ARG A 95 -18.52 -0.06 -3.41
C ARG A 95 -18.06 -1.48 -3.03
N PRO A 96 -18.98 -2.29 -2.52
CA PRO A 96 -20.38 -1.97 -2.21
C PRO A 96 -20.56 -1.23 -0.89
N TYR A 97 -19.59 -1.30 0.04
CA TYR A 97 -19.71 -0.87 1.44
C TYR A 97 -18.76 0.28 1.77
N LYS A 98 -18.86 1.37 1.05
CA LYS A 98 -18.08 2.58 1.34
C LYS A 98 -18.23 3.01 2.80
N GLY A 99 -17.10 3.36 3.45
CA GLY A 99 -17.11 3.84 4.84
C GLY A 99 -15.76 3.78 5.51
N LEU A 100 -15.75 4.13 6.79
CA LEU A 100 -14.67 3.83 7.71
C LEU A 100 -15.18 2.80 8.71
N TYR A 101 -14.49 1.69 8.83
CA TYR A 101 -14.88 0.54 9.64
C TYR A 101 -13.89 0.34 10.77
N PHE A 102 -14.42 0.02 11.93
CA PHE A 102 -13.69 -0.34 13.13
C PHE A 102 -13.80 -1.84 13.38
N PHE A 103 -12.67 -2.48 13.54
CA PHE A 103 -12.54 -3.88 13.92
C PHE A 103 -11.80 -3.94 15.26
N LYS A 104 -12.53 -4.13 16.36
CA LYS A 104 -11.91 -4.23 17.68
C LYS A 104 -11.11 -5.52 17.79
N ASN A 105 -9.85 -5.38 18.23
CA ASN A 105 -9.03 -6.52 18.60
C ASN A 105 -9.46 -7.07 19.96
N ILE A 106 -10.02 -8.27 19.97
CA ILE A 106 -10.44 -9.00 21.17
C ILE A 106 -9.51 -10.19 21.48
N GLY A 107 -8.37 -10.25 20.84
CA GLY A 107 -7.33 -11.24 21.00
C GLY A 107 -6.23 -10.80 21.94
N THR A 108 -5.00 -11.02 21.53
CA THR A 108 -3.78 -10.56 22.20
C THR A 108 -2.88 -9.88 21.18
N PRO A 109 -1.84 -9.13 21.59
CA PRO A 109 -0.93 -8.50 20.63
C PRO A 109 -0.39 -9.49 19.59
N ARG A 110 0.15 -10.63 20.02
CA ARG A 110 0.74 -11.65 19.13
C ARG A 110 -0.27 -12.57 18.43
N HIS A 111 -1.52 -12.56 18.84
CA HIS A 111 -2.60 -13.36 18.23
C HIS A 111 -3.84 -12.48 18.13
N PRO A 112 -3.85 -11.50 17.24
CA PRO A 112 -4.98 -10.60 17.07
C PRO A 112 -6.20 -11.37 16.59
N ARG A 113 -7.34 -11.01 17.15
CA ARG A 113 -8.65 -11.56 16.78
C ARG A 113 -9.64 -10.42 16.75
N PHE A 114 -10.28 -10.24 15.63
CA PHE A 114 -11.13 -9.09 15.42
C PHE A 114 -12.62 -9.44 15.63
N ALA A 115 -13.31 -8.56 16.33
CA ALA A 115 -14.77 -8.55 16.37
C ALA A 115 -15.33 -8.17 14.98
N ALA A 116 -16.64 -8.39 14.81
CA ALA A 116 -17.32 -7.97 13.59
C ALA A 116 -17.18 -6.44 13.37
N ALA A 117 -17.10 -6.05 12.10
CA ALA A 117 -16.93 -4.66 11.71
C ALA A 117 -18.04 -3.75 12.26
N GLU A 118 -17.65 -2.62 12.82
CA GLU A 118 -18.53 -1.49 13.12
C GLU A 118 -18.26 -0.35 12.15
N ARG A 119 -19.27 0.07 11.40
CA ARG A 119 -19.14 1.22 10.50
C ARG A 119 -19.25 2.51 11.29
N ILE A 120 -18.11 3.17 11.56
CA ILE A 120 -18.02 4.39 12.37
C ILE A 120 -18.16 5.68 11.55
N SER A 121 -18.05 5.60 10.21
CA SER A 121 -18.31 6.72 9.31
C SER A 121 -18.83 6.22 7.96
N GLU A 122 -19.78 6.94 7.39
CA GLU A 122 -20.23 6.69 5.99
C GLU A 122 -19.22 7.16 4.94
N LYS A 123 -18.26 7.98 5.35
CA LYS A 123 -17.19 8.48 4.50
C LYS A 123 -15.99 7.53 4.60
N GLY A 124 -15.62 6.93 3.48
CA GLY A 124 -14.33 6.33 3.24
C GLY A 124 -13.54 7.20 2.25
N MET A 125 -12.23 7.21 2.37
CA MET A 125 -11.33 7.94 1.47
C MET A 125 -10.25 7.02 0.93
N ASN A 126 -9.95 7.18 -0.36
CA ASN A 126 -8.70 6.69 -0.95
C ASN A 126 -7.55 7.65 -0.62
N ASN A 127 -6.33 7.19 -0.85
CA ASN A 127 -5.12 8.01 -0.64
C ASN A 127 -5.04 8.61 0.77
N ILE A 128 -5.57 7.89 1.77
CA ILE A 128 -5.43 8.21 3.19
C ILE A 128 -4.37 7.27 3.79
N ARG A 129 -3.53 7.80 4.69
CA ARG A 129 -2.45 7.03 5.31
C ARG A 129 -2.39 7.30 6.80
N LEU A 130 -2.12 6.24 7.55
CA LEU A 130 -1.63 6.34 8.91
C LEU A 130 -0.11 6.39 8.89
N SER A 131 0.47 7.22 9.73
CA SER A 131 1.88 7.18 10.11
C SER A 131 2.02 7.39 11.61
N GLU A 132 2.96 6.71 12.22
CA GLU A 132 3.36 6.93 13.60
C GLU A 132 4.60 7.83 13.61
N ALA A 133 4.54 8.94 14.32
CA ALA A 133 5.63 9.86 14.51
C ALA A 133 5.52 10.49 15.92
N ASP A 134 6.64 10.78 16.58
CA ASP A 134 6.66 11.30 17.95
C ASP A 134 5.85 10.42 18.94
N GLY A 135 5.77 9.11 18.71
CA GLY A 135 4.96 8.18 19.50
C GLY A 135 3.45 8.42 19.39
N LYS A 136 2.99 9.03 18.30
CA LYS A 136 1.57 9.35 18.07
C LYS A 136 1.14 8.96 16.66
N PRO A 137 -0.12 8.54 16.49
CA PRO A 137 -0.68 8.27 15.18
C PRO A 137 -1.16 9.58 14.51
N TYR A 138 -0.81 9.72 13.24
CA TYR A 138 -1.23 10.81 12.37
C TYR A 138 -1.93 10.24 11.13
N VAL A 139 -2.95 10.94 10.66
CA VAL A 139 -3.65 10.54 9.43
C VAL A 139 -3.52 11.65 8.40
N LEU A 140 -2.95 11.29 7.24
CA LEU A 140 -2.68 12.21 6.14
C LEU A 140 -3.43 11.79 4.88
N SER A 141 -3.61 12.75 3.99
CA SER A 141 -3.92 12.54 2.58
C SER A 141 -3.22 13.62 1.76
N LYS A 142 -3.34 13.58 0.45
CA LYS A 142 -2.75 14.60 -0.44
C LYS A 142 -2.98 16.01 0.09
N ASN A 143 -1.90 16.70 0.46
CA ASN A 143 -1.87 18.08 0.98
C ASN A 143 -2.60 18.33 2.32
N PHE A 144 -3.03 17.29 3.04
CA PHE A 144 -3.78 17.50 4.28
C PHE A 144 -3.41 16.49 5.37
N GLU A 145 -3.40 16.98 6.60
CA GLU A 145 -3.48 16.19 7.83
C GLU A 145 -4.90 16.30 8.39
N TYR A 146 -5.33 15.26 9.09
CA TYR A 146 -6.63 15.19 9.79
C TYR A 146 -6.43 15.21 11.31
N PRO A 147 -6.29 16.37 11.95
CA PRO A 147 -6.22 16.45 13.41
C PRO A 147 -7.47 15.87 14.04
N ASP A 148 -7.30 15.19 15.18
CA ASP A 148 -8.40 14.54 15.93
C ASP A 148 -9.15 13.45 15.11
N PHE A 149 -8.50 12.85 14.10
CA PHE A 149 -9.15 11.84 13.23
C PHE A 149 -9.85 10.74 14.02
N PHE A 150 -9.18 10.22 15.04
CA PHE A 150 -9.69 9.10 15.84
C PHE A 150 -10.83 9.48 16.81
N LYS A 151 -11.03 10.78 17.04
CA LYS A 151 -12.18 11.27 17.84
C LYS A 151 -13.37 11.64 16.96
N ALA A 152 -13.11 12.21 15.80
CA ALA A 152 -14.11 12.66 14.85
C ALA A 152 -13.57 12.53 13.41
N PRO A 153 -13.70 11.33 12.79
CA PRO A 153 -13.15 11.07 11.47
C PRO A 153 -13.56 12.12 10.45
N TYR A 154 -12.58 12.66 9.73
CA TYR A 154 -12.74 13.65 8.65
C TYR A 154 -13.37 15.01 9.04
N ALA A 155 -13.63 15.26 10.33
CA ALA A 155 -14.28 16.49 10.78
C ALA A 155 -13.38 17.73 10.61
N LYS A 156 -12.10 17.57 10.85
CA LYS A 156 -11.10 18.63 10.71
C LYS A 156 -10.03 18.21 9.72
N LYS A 157 -9.53 19.18 8.95
CA LYS A 157 -8.36 19.01 8.11
C LYS A 157 -7.48 20.25 8.18
N ARG A 158 -6.17 20.06 8.25
CA ARG A 158 -5.13 21.07 8.20
C ARG A 158 -4.38 20.93 6.89
N ARG A 159 -4.30 22.02 6.11
CA ARG A 159 -3.51 21.99 4.88
C ARG A 159 -2.02 21.95 5.20
N LEU A 160 -1.31 21.07 4.53
CA LEU A 160 0.15 21.02 4.52
C LEU A 160 0.65 21.83 3.33
N HIS A 161 1.48 22.82 3.60
CA HIS A 161 2.09 23.67 2.59
C HIS A 161 3.56 23.31 2.47
N TYR A 162 4.09 23.37 1.27
CA TYR A 162 5.50 23.18 1.00
C TYR A 162 5.98 24.14 -0.09
N GLU A 163 7.28 24.41 -0.11
CA GLU A 163 7.96 25.19 -1.12
C GLU A 163 8.52 24.28 -2.22
N GLY A 164 8.68 24.83 -3.43
CA GLY A 164 9.18 24.10 -4.59
C GLY A 164 8.12 23.74 -5.60
N GLU A 165 8.45 22.84 -6.52
CA GLU A 165 7.54 22.40 -7.59
C GLU A 165 6.33 21.62 -7.00
N GLU A 166 5.16 21.81 -7.60
CA GLU A 166 3.98 21.06 -7.20
C GLU A 166 4.14 19.56 -7.55
N LEU A 167 3.96 18.71 -6.56
CA LEU A 167 4.09 17.26 -6.72
C LEU A 167 3.09 16.71 -7.73
N GLY A 168 3.62 16.03 -8.75
CA GLY A 168 2.81 15.44 -9.81
C GLY A 168 2.18 16.45 -10.77
N ALA A 169 2.64 17.71 -10.78
CA ALA A 169 2.09 18.76 -11.65
C ALA A 169 2.17 18.41 -13.15
N THR A 170 3.15 17.61 -13.54
CA THR A 170 3.35 17.17 -14.92
C THR A 170 2.56 15.92 -15.29
N TYR A 171 1.91 15.27 -14.34
CA TYR A 171 1.19 14.03 -14.57
C TYR A 171 -0.26 14.32 -14.99
N ASN A 172 -0.64 13.87 -16.17
CA ASN A 172 -2.01 14.02 -16.67
C ASN A 172 -2.98 13.08 -15.94
N LYS A 173 -2.48 11.92 -15.51
CA LYS A 173 -3.27 10.91 -14.78
C LYS A 173 -2.48 10.33 -13.63
N SER A 174 -3.04 10.41 -12.43
CA SER A 174 -2.54 9.80 -11.22
C SER A 174 -3.72 9.26 -10.40
N ARG A 175 -3.61 8.08 -9.85
CA ARG A 175 -4.61 7.46 -8.96
C ARG A 175 -4.11 7.35 -7.52
N SER A 176 -2.83 7.11 -7.35
CA SER A 176 -2.18 7.01 -6.05
C SER A 176 -1.42 8.31 -5.74
N ASN A 177 -1.70 8.88 -4.56
CA ASN A 177 -0.99 10.03 -4.02
C ASN A 177 -1.02 9.92 -2.49
N MET A 178 -0.10 9.12 -1.95
CA MET A 178 -0.06 8.70 -0.55
C MET A 178 0.98 9.49 0.22
N TRP A 179 0.57 10.10 1.32
CA TRP A 179 1.38 10.98 2.17
C TRP A 179 1.55 10.38 3.56
N SER A 180 2.78 10.26 4.02
CA SER A 180 3.11 9.72 5.34
C SER A 180 4.15 10.59 6.02
N TYR A 181 4.03 10.80 7.33
CA TYR A 181 5.12 11.35 8.14
C TYR A 181 6.21 10.30 8.35
N ALA A 182 7.45 10.77 8.33
CA ALA A 182 8.62 10.01 8.75
C ALA A 182 9.65 11.00 9.32
N ASP A 183 10.48 10.56 10.23
CA ASP A 183 11.71 11.24 10.59
C ASP A 183 12.78 10.73 9.61
N TRP A 184 12.96 11.44 8.49
CA TRP A 184 13.74 10.96 7.35
C TRP A 184 15.24 10.97 7.61
N ASP A 185 15.73 12.04 8.21
CA ASP A 185 17.16 12.28 8.40
C ASP A 185 17.62 12.23 9.87
N GLY A 186 16.74 11.80 10.77
CA GLY A 186 17.08 11.57 12.16
C GLY A 186 17.22 12.83 13.02
N ASP A 187 16.72 13.96 12.55
CA ASP A 187 16.78 15.22 13.29
C ASP A 187 15.64 15.35 14.33
N GLY A 188 14.70 14.41 14.33
CA GLY A 188 13.59 14.30 15.27
C GLY A 188 12.37 15.11 14.85
N ASP A 189 12.37 15.76 13.71
CA ASP A 189 11.19 16.43 13.20
C ASP A 189 10.41 15.53 12.21
N LYS A 190 9.29 16.01 11.69
CA LYS A 190 8.44 15.22 10.78
C LYS A 190 8.60 15.70 9.35
N ASP A 191 9.30 14.90 8.57
CA ASP A 191 9.27 14.99 7.11
C ASP A 191 8.02 14.34 6.55
N ILE A 192 7.79 14.51 5.25
CA ILE A 192 6.70 13.84 4.55
C ILE A 192 7.27 13.06 3.36
N VAL A 193 7.03 11.75 3.36
CA VAL A 193 7.31 10.89 2.23
C VAL A 193 6.03 10.71 1.43
N VAL A 194 6.14 10.92 0.12
CA VAL A 194 4.97 10.92 -0.77
C VAL A 194 5.16 9.93 -1.90
N GLY A 195 4.22 9.01 -2.05
CA GLY A 195 4.16 8.11 -3.19
C GLY A 195 3.14 8.58 -4.24
N ILE A 196 3.57 8.76 -5.50
CA ILE A 196 2.69 9.20 -6.58
C ILE A 196 2.89 8.33 -7.80
N ASP A 197 1.80 7.77 -8.33
CA ASP A 197 1.81 7.07 -9.62
C ASP A 197 1.55 8.00 -10.80
N THR A 198 1.98 7.59 -11.99
CA THR A 198 1.54 8.19 -13.25
C THR A 198 1.16 7.12 -14.26
N TRP A 199 0.02 7.34 -14.92
CA TRP A 199 -0.58 6.47 -15.92
C TRP A 199 -0.36 7.00 -17.34
N ASP A 200 0.49 8.01 -17.50
CA ASP A 200 0.64 8.72 -18.77
C ASP A 200 1.21 7.81 -19.86
N ASP A 201 2.22 7.02 -19.54
CA ASP A 201 2.84 6.07 -20.47
C ASP A 201 2.02 4.79 -20.61
N TYR A 202 1.39 4.33 -19.53
CA TYR A 202 0.58 3.12 -19.50
C TYR A 202 -0.68 3.27 -20.37
N GLY A 203 -1.28 4.45 -20.41
CA GLY A 203 -2.50 4.71 -21.16
C GLY A 203 -3.75 4.18 -20.45
N TRP A 204 -4.81 4.04 -21.23
CA TRP A 204 -6.13 3.67 -20.75
C TRP A 204 -6.83 2.81 -21.80
N ASP A 205 -8.11 3.08 -22.11
CA ASP A 205 -8.91 2.32 -23.07
C ASP A 205 -8.33 2.24 -24.49
N ASN A 206 -7.42 3.14 -24.84
CA ASN A 206 -6.74 3.19 -26.13
C ASN A 206 -5.35 2.53 -26.14
N ALA A 207 -5.06 1.71 -25.14
CA ALA A 207 -3.76 1.05 -25.00
C ALA A 207 -3.56 -0.15 -25.95
N PHE A 208 -4.61 -0.65 -26.56
CA PHE A 208 -4.54 -1.80 -27.46
C PHE A 208 -4.67 -1.39 -28.93
N ASP A 209 -3.94 -2.07 -29.80
CA ASP A 209 -4.11 -1.96 -31.25
C ASP A 209 -5.31 -2.81 -31.73
N SER A 210 -5.58 -2.76 -33.06
CA SER A 210 -6.67 -3.52 -33.68
C SER A 210 -6.55 -5.04 -33.57
N LEU A 211 -5.40 -5.55 -33.18
CA LEU A 211 -5.12 -6.96 -32.96
C LEU A 211 -5.13 -7.33 -31.48
N GLY A 212 -5.50 -6.39 -30.60
CA GLY A 212 -5.52 -6.60 -29.16
C GLY A 212 -4.14 -6.62 -28.50
N ARG A 213 -3.09 -6.11 -29.14
CA ARG A 213 -1.75 -6.06 -28.58
C ARG A 213 -1.57 -4.75 -27.81
N TRP A 214 -0.95 -4.84 -26.65
CA TRP A 214 -0.56 -3.68 -25.85
C TRP A 214 0.45 -2.80 -26.59
N THR A 215 0.22 -1.50 -26.63
CA THR A 215 1.01 -0.53 -27.40
C THR A 215 1.63 0.59 -26.55
N ARG A 216 1.51 0.49 -25.24
CA ARG A 216 1.92 1.52 -24.31
C ARG A 216 3.12 1.10 -23.46
N GLY A 217 3.63 2.04 -22.67
CA GLY A 217 4.73 1.83 -21.74
C GLY A 217 4.27 1.25 -20.38
N PRO A 218 5.18 1.18 -19.42
CA PRO A 218 4.88 0.70 -18.08
C PRO A 218 4.04 1.72 -17.30
N LEU A 219 3.48 1.25 -16.20
CA LEU A 219 2.95 2.10 -15.14
C LEU A 219 4.11 2.51 -14.24
N HIS A 220 4.16 3.79 -13.86
CA HIS A 220 5.23 4.33 -13.03
C HIS A 220 4.74 4.73 -11.65
N GLY A 221 5.58 4.52 -10.65
CA GLY A 221 5.33 4.90 -9.27
C GLY A 221 6.57 5.50 -8.61
N TYR A 222 6.53 6.80 -8.32
CA TYR A 222 7.65 7.56 -7.79
C TYR A 222 7.46 7.92 -6.32
N VAL A 223 8.57 7.98 -5.59
CA VAL A 223 8.63 8.45 -4.21
C VAL A 223 9.27 9.83 -4.17
N TYR A 224 8.69 10.74 -3.39
CA TYR A 224 9.16 12.11 -3.19
C TYR A 224 9.39 12.39 -1.72
N LEU A 225 10.31 13.31 -1.44
CA LEU A 225 10.57 13.81 -0.09
C LEU A 225 10.15 15.29 0.01
N LEU A 226 9.36 15.59 1.01
CA LEU A 226 9.13 16.95 1.51
C LEU A 226 9.81 17.05 2.86
N GLU A 227 11.03 17.60 2.86
CA GLU A 227 11.84 17.78 4.06
C GLU A 227 11.31 18.93 4.90
N ASN A 228 11.19 18.72 6.20
CA ASN A 228 10.89 19.76 7.16
C ASN A 228 12.18 20.50 7.55
N THR A 229 12.23 21.77 7.30
CA THR A 229 13.41 22.60 7.57
C THR A 229 13.29 23.38 8.90
N GLY A 230 12.32 23.03 9.74
CA GLY A 230 11.96 23.81 10.92
C GLY A 230 11.26 25.14 10.62
N ARG A 231 11.15 25.53 9.33
CA ARG A 231 10.42 26.71 8.84
C ARG A 231 9.25 26.35 7.94
N GLY A 232 9.13 25.09 7.58
CA GLY A 232 8.13 24.52 6.69
C GLY A 232 8.73 23.44 5.83
N TYR A 233 7.90 22.80 5.02
CA TYR A 233 8.32 21.74 4.13
C TYR A 233 8.89 22.29 2.83
N VAL A 234 9.94 21.63 2.34
CA VAL A 234 10.58 21.91 1.03
C VAL A 234 10.59 20.64 0.20
N ASN A 235 10.08 20.71 -1.01
CA ASN A 235 10.14 19.59 -1.95
C ASN A 235 11.58 19.35 -2.42
N ARG A 236 12.16 18.21 -2.04
CA ARG A 236 13.51 17.77 -2.43
C ARG A 236 13.52 16.96 -3.73
N GLY A 237 12.36 16.74 -4.32
CA GLY A 237 12.22 15.97 -5.55
C GLY A 237 12.04 14.48 -5.32
N LYS A 238 12.34 13.69 -6.35
CA LYS A 238 12.23 12.23 -6.29
C LYS A 238 13.35 11.64 -5.44
N VAL A 239 13.01 10.71 -4.58
CA VAL A 239 13.97 9.88 -3.85
C VAL A 239 14.67 8.95 -4.84
N GLU A 240 15.99 8.81 -4.69
CA GLU A 240 16.81 7.96 -5.55
C GLU A 240 17.25 6.68 -4.82
N ALA A 241 17.35 5.60 -5.59
CA ALA A 241 17.98 4.35 -5.19
C ALA A 241 19.00 3.92 -6.24
N ALA A 242 20.21 3.58 -5.83
CA ALA A 242 21.33 3.23 -6.72
C ALA A 242 21.61 4.29 -7.81
N GLY A 243 21.37 5.57 -7.51
CA GLY A 243 21.64 6.71 -8.42
C GLY A 243 20.58 6.93 -9.51
N ALA A 244 19.39 6.37 -9.37
CA ALA A 244 18.24 6.62 -10.22
C ALA A 244 16.98 6.86 -9.36
N PRO A 245 16.01 7.65 -9.82
CA PRO A 245 14.75 7.80 -9.13
C PRO A 245 14.10 6.45 -8.87
N ILE A 246 13.58 6.25 -7.65
CA ILE A 246 12.73 5.09 -7.34
C ILE A 246 11.54 5.11 -8.27
N ASP A 247 11.35 4.00 -8.98
CA ASP A 247 10.26 3.80 -9.92
C ASP A 247 9.75 2.37 -9.80
N VAL A 248 8.66 2.19 -9.07
CA VAL A 248 7.97 0.91 -8.91
C VAL A 248 6.79 0.81 -9.89
N TYR A 249 6.22 -0.38 -10.04
CA TYR A 249 5.11 -0.58 -10.98
C TYR A 249 3.79 0.01 -10.45
N GLY A 250 3.68 1.35 -10.48
CA GLY A 250 2.52 2.11 -10.01
C GLY A 250 2.28 2.05 -8.50
N ALA A 251 1.26 2.75 -8.04
CA ALA A 251 0.77 2.76 -6.66
C ALA A 251 1.89 2.68 -5.58
N PRO A 252 2.91 3.54 -5.62
CA PRO A 252 4.04 3.50 -4.69
C PRO A 252 3.55 3.96 -3.33
N ASN A 253 3.20 3.02 -2.48
CA ASN A 253 2.71 3.27 -1.14
C ASN A 253 3.89 3.14 -0.15
N PRO A 254 4.74 4.19 0.01
CA PRO A 254 5.99 4.08 0.75
C PRO A 254 5.76 3.87 2.25
N CYS A 255 6.51 2.93 2.82
CA CYS A 255 6.64 2.68 4.25
C CYS A 255 8.08 2.86 4.66
N ILE A 256 8.32 3.59 5.75
CA ILE A 256 9.65 3.89 6.26
C ILE A 256 9.77 3.25 7.65
N ALA A 257 10.70 2.32 7.82
CA ALA A 257 11.09 1.74 9.10
C ALA A 257 12.42 1.01 8.98
N ASP A 258 13.05 0.74 10.11
CA ASP A 258 14.21 -0.13 10.20
C ASP A 258 13.73 -1.59 10.07
N PHE A 259 13.79 -2.14 8.84
CA PHE A 259 13.28 -3.48 8.54
C PHE A 259 14.32 -4.58 8.71
N ASP A 260 15.60 -4.27 8.74
CA ASP A 260 16.67 -5.25 8.93
C ASP A 260 17.35 -5.18 10.31
N GLY A 261 16.99 -4.18 11.11
CA GLY A 261 17.43 -4.04 12.49
C GLY A 261 18.82 -3.44 12.64
N ASP A 262 19.33 -2.73 11.64
CA ASP A 262 20.67 -2.11 11.66
C ASP A 262 20.68 -0.70 12.27
N GLY A 263 19.51 -0.11 12.52
CA GLY A 263 19.29 1.15 13.24
C GLY A 263 19.04 2.35 12.33
N ASP A 264 19.00 2.15 11.02
CA ASP A 264 18.58 3.18 10.09
C ASP A 264 17.32 2.76 9.27
N PRO A 265 16.45 3.72 8.89
CA PRO A 265 15.21 3.36 8.25
C PRO A 265 15.38 3.05 6.78
N ASP A 266 14.84 1.91 6.39
CA ASP A 266 14.64 1.46 5.02
C ASP A 266 13.36 2.01 4.39
N LEU A 267 13.18 1.71 3.10
CA LEU A 267 11.97 2.01 2.36
C LEU A 267 11.37 0.74 1.76
N ILE A 268 10.11 0.47 2.05
CA ILE A 268 9.31 -0.52 1.34
C ILE A 268 8.23 0.20 0.55
N CYS A 269 8.12 -0.13 -0.73
CA CYS A 269 7.03 0.35 -1.59
C CYS A 269 6.06 -0.77 -1.90
N GLY A 270 4.75 -0.51 -1.79
CA GLY A 270 3.73 -1.28 -2.47
C GLY A 270 3.78 -1.04 -3.97
N GLU A 271 3.15 -1.90 -4.72
CA GLU A 271 3.02 -1.78 -6.17
C GLU A 271 1.56 -1.91 -6.60
N PHE A 272 1.29 -1.57 -7.85
CA PHE A 272 -0.06 -1.72 -8.41
C PHE A 272 -0.47 -3.20 -8.52
N VAL A 273 0.48 -4.10 -8.70
CA VAL A 273 0.23 -5.54 -8.72
C VAL A 273 0.40 -6.12 -7.30
N ASP A 274 0.85 -7.32 -7.16
CA ASP A 274 0.88 -8.12 -5.94
C ASP A 274 2.19 -8.02 -5.13
N GLY A 275 3.14 -7.19 -5.57
CA GLY A 275 4.50 -7.14 -5.04
C GLY A 275 4.74 -6.04 -4.01
N LEU A 276 5.78 -6.26 -3.21
CA LEU A 276 6.38 -5.28 -2.32
C LEU A 276 7.86 -5.17 -2.68
N THR A 277 8.33 -3.96 -2.94
CA THR A 277 9.75 -3.71 -3.26
C THR A 277 10.43 -3.06 -2.07
N TRP A 278 11.51 -3.65 -1.60
CA TRP A 278 12.36 -3.15 -0.53
C TRP A 278 13.60 -2.46 -1.08
N PHE A 279 13.88 -1.29 -0.57
CA PHE A 279 15.07 -0.48 -0.81
C PHE A 279 15.80 -0.33 0.53
N GLU A 280 16.88 -1.10 0.68
CA GLU A 280 17.74 -1.08 1.86
C GLU A 280 18.49 0.24 1.97
N ASN A 281 18.50 0.87 3.13
CA ASN A 281 19.33 2.04 3.39
C ASN A 281 20.77 1.58 3.65
N VAL A 282 21.64 1.79 2.69
CA VAL A 282 23.10 1.51 2.80
C VAL A 282 23.89 2.77 3.14
N GLY A 283 23.21 3.81 3.58
CA GLY A 283 23.78 5.07 4.05
C GLY A 283 23.94 5.12 5.55
N THR A 284 23.32 6.07 6.17
CA THR A 284 23.23 6.23 7.63
C THR A 284 21.86 6.80 7.98
N ARG A 285 21.51 6.76 9.28
CA ARG A 285 20.28 7.36 9.79
C ARG A 285 20.09 8.82 9.42
N THR A 286 21.17 9.60 9.31
CA THR A 286 21.13 11.04 9.01
C THR A 286 21.43 11.38 7.56
N GLU A 287 21.96 10.45 6.79
CA GLU A 287 22.25 10.60 5.36
C GLU A 287 21.79 9.32 4.63
N PRO A 288 20.48 9.08 4.49
CA PRO A 288 19.98 7.86 3.89
C PRO A 288 20.37 7.75 2.42
N ARG A 289 20.81 6.57 2.01
CA ARG A 289 21.15 6.20 0.64
C ARG A 289 20.62 4.81 0.36
N PHE A 290 19.74 4.69 -0.59
CA PHE A 290 19.06 3.43 -0.87
C PHE A 290 19.79 2.60 -1.93
N ALA A 291 19.94 1.32 -1.65
CA ALA A 291 20.34 0.32 -2.63
C ALA A 291 19.26 0.14 -3.71
N ALA A 292 19.60 -0.55 -4.81
CA ALA A 292 18.62 -0.92 -5.81
C ALA A 292 17.49 -1.75 -5.20
N GLY A 293 16.24 -1.44 -5.57
CA GLY A 293 15.08 -2.15 -5.07
C GLY A 293 15.13 -3.65 -5.39
N ARG A 294 14.65 -4.44 -4.45
CA ARG A 294 14.52 -5.88 -4.58
C ARG A 294 13.16 -6.33 -4.01
N PRO A 295 12.58 -7.41 -4.55
CA PRO A 295 11.34 -7.95 -3.98
C PRO A 295 11.51 -8.24 -2.50
N LEU A 296 10.52 -7.85 -1.69
CA LEU A 296 10.49 -8.22 -0.28
C LEU A 296 10.33 -9.73 -0.16
N ALA A 297 11.16 -10.36 0.65
CA ALA A 297 11.18 -11.81 0.81
C ALA A 297 11.34 -12.19 2.27
N ASN A 298 10.81 -13.35 2.64
CA ASN A 298 11.04 -13.99 3.92
C ASN A 298 11.75 -15.33 3.74
N LYS A 299 11.89 -16.12 4.81
CA LYS A 299 12.53 -17.43 4.79
C LYS A 299 11.88 -18.46 3.84
N HIS A 300 10.68 -18.18 3.34
CA HIS A 300 9.95 -19.08 2.43
C HIS A 300 10.01 -18.60 0.97
N GLY A 301 10.53 -17.42 0.72
CA GLY A 301 10.67 -16.83 -0.60
C GLY A 301 10.09 -15.43 -0.70
N GLU A 302 9.85 -14.98 -1.90
CA GLU A 302 9.26 -13.67 -2.20
C GLU A 302 7.83 -13.56 -1.64
N ILE A 303 7.54 -12.45 -0.97
CA ILE A 303 6.20 -12.16 -0.45
C ILE A 303 5.37 -11.61 -1.60
N ARG A 304 4.29 -12.33 -1.92
CA ARG A 304 3.30 -11.89 -2.89
C ARG A 304 1.90 -11.95 -2.29
N LEU A 305 1.12 -10.94 -2.58
CA LEU A 305 -0.28 -10.87 -2.19
C LEU A 305 -1.17 -11.45 -3.29
N HIS A 306 -2.43 -11.69 -2.97
CA HIS A 306 -3.32 -12.36 -3.92
C HIS A 306 -3.97 -11.41 -4.94
N LEU A 307 -3.90 -10.10 -4.69
CA LEU A 307 -4.59 -9.08 -5.50
C LEU A 307 -3.75 -7.84 -5.72
N GLU A 308 -4.31 -6.94 -6.49
CA GLU A 308 -3.72 -5.69 -6.96
C GLU A 308 -3.95 -4.53 -5.97
N MET A 309 -3.31 -3.40 -6.26
CA MET A 309 -3.46 -2.13 -5.56
C MET A 309 -3.22 -2.24 -4.05
N ILE A 310 -2.15 -2.92 -3.71
CA ILE A 310 -1.78 -3.16 -2.32
C ILE A 310 -1.36 -1.88 -1.61
N VAL A 311 -1.82 -1.73 -0.38
CA VAL A 311 -1.53 -0.58 0.48
C VAL A 311 -0.89 -1.07 1.78
N PRO A 312 0.45 -1.20 1.82
CA PRO A 312 1.15 -1.52 3.05
C PRO A 312 1.12 -0.34 4.02
N VAL A 313 0.99 -0.63 5.30
CA VAL A 313 1.15 0.32 6.40
C VAL A 313 2.04 -0.32 7.44
N VAL A 314 3.06 0.42 7.88
CA VAL A 314 3.98 -0.01 8.92
C VAL A 314 3.40 0.26 10.31
N SER A 315 3.52 -0.70 11.20
CA SER A 315 3.18 -0.56 12.61
C SER A 315 3.81 -1.70 13.41
N ASP A 316 4.32 -1.45 14.60
CA ASP A 316 4.60 -2.51 15.57
C ASP A 316 3.26 -3.00 16.14
N PHE A 317 2.62 -3.94 15.41
CA PHE A 317 1.24 -4.33 15.68
C PHE A 317 1.14 -5.26 16.89
N ASP A 318 2.10 -6.13 17.06
CA ASP A 318 2.12 -7.12 18.16
C ASP A 318 2.88 -6.65 19.41
N GLY A 319 3.50 -5.47 19.36
CA GLY A 319 4.20 -4.84 20.48
C GLY A 319 5.55 -5.49 20.81
N ASP A 320 6.19 -6.13 19.83
CA ASP A 320 7.48 -6.82 20.06
C ASP A 320 8.71 -5.93 19.77
N GLY A 321 8.48 -4.71 19.30
CA GLY A 321 9.51 -3.72 19.03
C GLY A 321 10.07 -3.77 17.61
N HIS A 322 9.52 -4.63 16.75
CA HIS A 322 9.87 -4.70 15.33
C HIS A 322 8.74 -4.17 14.46
N PRO A 323 9.04 -3.66 13.26
CA PRO A 323 7.99 -3.19 12.35
C PRO A 323 7.28 -4.36 11.68
N ASP A 324 5.94 -4.37 11.77
CA ASP A 324 5.08 -5.23 10.98
C ASP A 324 4.55 -4.48 9.76
N LEU A 325 4.14 -5.22 8.73
CA LEU A 325 3.43 -4.68 7.58
C LEU A 325 1.98 -5.17 7.58
N ILE A 326 1.05 -4.24 7.71
CA ILE A 326 -0.38 -4.49 7.56
C ILE A 326 -0.78 -4.04 6.15
N VAL A 327 -1.27 -4.96 5.33
CA VAL A 327 -1.45 -4.69 3.90
C VAL A 327 -2.91 -4.84 3.52
N GLY A 328 -3.49 -3.78 2.98
CA GLY A 328 -4.82 -3.82 2.36
C GLY A 328 -4.72 -4.01 0.84
N ASP A 329 -5.77 -4.53 0.22
CA ASP A 329 -5.84 -4.76 -1.22
C ASP A 329 -7.11 -4.19 -1.88
N GLU A 330 -7.24 -4.37 -3.20
CA GLU A 330 -8.37 -3.88 -3.98
C GLU A 330 -9.71 -4.51 -3.56
N ASP A 331 -9.74 -5.77 -3.15
CA ASP A 331 -10.98 -6.44 -2.71
C ASP A 331 -11.37 -6.12 -1.26
N GLY A 332 -10.61 -5.27 -0.57
CA GLY A 332 -10.86 -4.90 0.82
C GLY A 332 -10.42 -5.96 1.82
N ARG A 333 -9.50 -6.81 1.44
CA ARG A 333 -8.82 -7.71 2.38
C ARG A 333 -7.72 -6.98 3.11
N VAL A 334 -7.40 -7.48 4.28
CA VAL A 334 -6.25 -7.03 5.08
C VAL A 334 -5.45 -8.24 5.53
N ALA A 335 -4.14 -8.19 5.34
CA ALA A 335 -3.17 -9.21 5.71
C ALA A 335 -2.04 -8.64 6.56
#